data_51e1d97ea7ae3bcad392b152e7a7b5c1
#
_entry.id   51e1d97ea7ae3bcad392b152e7a7b5c1
#
_cell.length_a   1.000
_cell.length_b   1.000
_cell.length_c   1.000
_cell.angle_alpha   90.00
_cell.angle_beta   90.00
_cell.angle_gamma   90.00
#
_symmetry.space_group_name_H-M   'P 1'
#
loop_
_entity.id
_entity.type
_entity.pdbx_description
1 polymer ?
#
loop_
_entity_poly.entity_id
_entity_poly.type
_entity_poly.pdbx_seq_one_letter_code
_entity_poly.pdbx_strand_id
1 'polypeptide(L)'
;MSAREQLKQEILNKAVVHGKVILSSGKEADYYVDLRRVTLDATAAPLVGEVMLELTKDLDFDAVGGLTLGADPVATAMMHVAAKTGRKLDSFVVRKAEKAHGLQKRIEGPDVKGRKVLAVEDTSTTGGSVLTAVEALKEAGAIVVAVAVIVERGAAPKVKEAGLEYRTAYQLTDLGL
;
A
#
# COMPACT_ATOMS: atom_id res chain seq x y z
N MET A 1 -5.74 -18.94 14.55
CA MET A 1 -6.14 -17.77 13.73
C MET A 1 -5.08 -17.49 12.66
N SER A 2 -5.50 -17.35 11.41
CA SER A 2 -4.59 -16.98 10.33
C SER A 2 -4.08 -15.55 10.49
N ALA A 3 -2.95 -15.20 9.86
CA ALA A 3 -2.45 -13.82 9.85
C ALA A 3 -3.50 -12.83 9.34
N ARG A 4 -4.27 -13.24 8.31
CA ARG A 4 -5.37 -12.43 7.76
C ARG A 4 -6.48 -12.15 8.79
N GLU A 5 -6.85 -13.14 9.58
CA GLU A 5 -7.87 -12.96 10.63
C GLU A 5 -7.35 -12.10 11.79
N GLN A 6 -6.10 -12.32 12.18
CA GLN A 6 -5.45 -11.48 13.19
C GLN A 6 -5.34 -10.03 12.74
N LEU A 7 -4.91 -9.79 11.51
CA LEU A 7 -4.82 -8.42 10.97
C LEU A 7 -6.20 -7.76 10.89
N LYS A 8 -7.23 -8.49 10.48
CA LYS A 8 -8.61 -7.99 10.49
C LYS A 8 -9.01 -7.49 11.88
N GLN A 9 -8.72 -8.26 12.93
CA GLN A 9 -9.01 -7.85 14.31
C GLN A 9 -8.24 -6.59 14.71
N GLU A 10 -6.97 -6.50 14.35
CA GLU A 10 -6.16 -5.31 14.60
C GLU A 10 -6.72 -4.07 13.89
N ILE A 11 -7.16 -4.22 12.65
CA ILE A 11 -7.81 -3.14 11.88
C ILE A 11 -9.08 -2.67 12.58
N LEU A 12 -9.95 -3.60 12.96
CA LEU A 12 -11.22 -3.29 13.63
C LEU A 12 -11.01 -2.59 14.98
N ASN A 13 -10.01 -3.05 15.73
CA ASN A 13 -9.74 -2.53 17.06
C ASN A 13 -9.02 -1.18 17.06
N LYS A 14 -8.17 -0.90 16.05
CA LYS A 14 -7.25 0.23 16.08
C LYS A 14 -7.48 1.25 14.97
N ALA A 15 -7.84 0.82 13.78
CA ALA A 15 -7.91 1.66 12.59
C ALA A 15 -9.29 2.26 12.34
N VAL A 16 -10.35 1.53 12.70
CA VAL A 16 -11.73 2.01 12.52
C VAL A 16 -12.07 2.96 13.67
N VAL A 17 -12.29 4.23 13.33
CA VAL A 17 -12.65 5.27 14.30
C VAL A 17 -14.10 5.65 14.07
N HIS A 18 -14.95 5.37 15.07
CA HIS A 18 -16.35 5.73 15.04
C HIS A 18 -16.56 7.17 15.52
N GLY A 19 -17.46 7.89 14.87
CA GLY A 19 -17.79 9.27 15.17
C GLY A 19 -18.05 10.06 13.89
N LYS A 20 -18.75 11.18 14.02
CA LYS A 20 -19.04 12.05 12.87
C LYS A 20 -17.73 12.68 12.38
N VAL A 21 -17.39 12.43 11.13
CA VAL A 21 -16.24 13.02 10.45
C VAL A 21 -16.70 13.65 9.14
N ILE A 22 -16.06 14.75 8.77
CA ILE A 22 -16.23 15.36 7.45
C ILE A 22 -15.09 14.86 6.58
N LEU A 23 -15.44 14.11 5.54
CA LEU A 23 -14.48 13.59 4.57
C LEU A 23 -13.93 14.73 3.70
N SER A 24 -12.81 14.49 3.03
CA SER A 24 -12.24 15.44 2.07
C SER A 24 -13.20 15.82 0.94
N SER A 25 -14.21 14.98 0.67
CA SER A 25 -15.31 15.26 -0.26
C SER A 25 -16.38 16.23 0.27
N GLY A 26 -16.29 16.64 1.55
CA GLY A 26 -17.29 17.45 2.25
C GLY A 26 -18.50 16.66 2.76
N LYS A 27 -18.52 15.33 2.56
CA LYS A 27 -19.60 14.45 3.06
C LYS A 27 -19.35 14.09 4.51
N GLU A 28 -20.43 14.00 5.29
CA GLU A 28 -20.39 13.43 6.63
C GLU A 28 -20.31 11.90 6.56
N ALA A 29 -19.51 11.31 7.44
CA ALA A 29 -19.43 9.88 7.65
C ALA A 29 -19.46 9.57 9.14
N ASP A 30 -20.01 8.40 9.50
CA ASP A 30 -20.11 7.95 10.89
C ASP A 30 -18.83 7.24 11.38
N TYR A 31 -17.88 7.04 10.49
CA TYR A 31 -16.57 6.44 10.79
C TYR A 31 -15.54 6.89 9.77
N TYR A 32 -14.27 6.72 10.13
CA TYR A 32 -13.17 6.74 9.17
C TYR A 32 -12.18 5.62 9.48
N VAL A 33 -11.37 5.26 8.50
CA VAL A 33 -10.37 4.19 8.63
C VAL A 33 -8.98 4.82 8.52
N ASP A 34 -8.25 4.79 9.63
CA ASP A 34 -6.85 5.26 9.68
C ASP A 34 -5.91 4.05 9.84
N LEU A 35 -5.46 3.50 8.71
CA LEU A 35 -4.62 2.32 8.70
C LEU A 35 -3.19 2.56 9.20
N ARG A 36 -2.73 3.79 9.32
CA ARG A 36 -1.42 4.08 9.91
C ARG A 36 -1.36 3.68 11.37
N ARG A 37 -2.50 3.63 12.06
CA ARG A 37 -2.61 3.06 13.42
C ARG A 37 -2.33 1.56 13.47
N VAL A 38 -2.34 0.90 12.35
CA VAL A 38 -2.06 -0.54 12.18
C VAL A 38 -0.70 -0.76 11.52
N THR A 39 -0.43 -0.06 10.44
CA THR A 39 0.83 -0.24 9.69
C THR A 39 2.07 0.22 10.47
N LEU A 40 1.90 1.05 11.48
CA LEU A 40 2.95 1.53 12.38
C LEU A 40 2.87 0.90 13.79
N ASP A 41 1.98 -0.07 13.99
CA ASP A 41 1.78 -0.75 15.28
C ASP A 41 2.73 -1.95 15.41
N ALA A 42 3.33 -2.11 16.57
CA ALA A 42 4.34 -3.16 16.81
C ALA A 42 3.80 -4.59 16.60
N THR A 43 2.53 -4.83 16.91
CA THR A 43 1.89 -6.14 16.73
C THR A 43 1.36 -6.32 15.32
N ALA A 44 0.74 -5.30 14.77
CA ALA A 44 0.04 -5.39 13.49
C ALA A 44 0.96 -5.25 12.27
N ALA A 45 2.04 -4.47 12.35
CA ALA A 45 2.93 -4.25 11.20
C ALA A 45 3.51 -5.55 10.62
N PRO A 46 3.99 -6.52 11.42
CA PRO A 46 4.42 -7.82 10.88
C PRO A 46 3.30 -8.57 10.18
N LEU A 47 2.07 -8.50 10.69
CA LEU A 47 0.89 -9.12 10.07
C LEU A 47 0.57 -8.48 8.72
N VAL A 48 0.75 -7.17 8.58
CA VAL A 48 0.63 -6.48 7.29
C VAL A 48 1.60 -7.07 6.28
N GLY A 49 2.86 -7.24 6.65
CA GLY A 49 3.87 -7.84 5.78
C GLY A 49 3.47 -9.26 5.35
N GLU A 50 3.04 -10.10 6.28
CA GLU A 50 2.62 -11.48 5.99
C GLU A 50 1.41 -11.53 5.05
N VAL A 51 0.37 -10.75 5.34
CA VAL A 51 -0.87 -10.73 4.55
C VAL A 51 -0.61 -10.21 3.14
N MET A 52 0.15 -9.14 3.00
CA MET A 52 0.45 -8.56 1.69
C MET A 52 1.36 -9.45 0.85
N LEU A 53 2.31 -10.17 1.45
CA LEU A 53 3.14 -11.15 0.74
C LEU A 53 2.29 -12.36 0.28
N GLU A 54 1.40 -12.85 1.11
CA GLU A 54 0.48 -13.94 0.73
C GLU A 54 -0.46 -13.50 -0.40
N LEU A 55 -1.00 -12.29 -0.34
CA LEU A 55 -1.87 -11.71 -1.36
C LEU A 55 -1.19 -11.64 -2.75
N THR A 56 0.11 -11.50 -2.78
CA THR A 56 0.90 -11.26 -3.99
C THR A 56 1.90 -12.38 -4.31
N LYS A 57 1.74 -13.55 -3.68
CA LYS A 57 2.71 -14.66 -3.77
C LYS A 57 2.94 -15.23 -5.15
N ASP A 58 1.96 -15.11 -6.06
CA ASP A 58 2.02 -15.57 -7.45
C ASP A 58 2.59 -14.51 -8.40
N LEU A 59 2.86 -13.30 -7.92
CA LEU A 59 3.45 -12.22 -8.72
C LEU A 59 4.98 -12.25 -8.62
N ASP A 60 5.63 -11.93 -9.74
CA ASP A 60 7.09 -11.83 -9.82
C ASP A 60 7.51 -10.36 -9.69
N PHE A 61 8.04 -9.98 -8.54
CA PHE A 61 8.60 -8.65 -8.27
C PHE A 61 9.74 -8.75 -7.26
N ASP A 62 10.70 -7.85 -7.35
CA ASP A 62 11.88 -7.81 -6.47
C ASP A 62 12.04 -6.50 -5.69
N ALA A 63 11.11 -5.56 -5.90
CA ALA A 63 11.02 -4.34 -5.11
C ALA A 63 9.57 -3.93 -4.91
N VAL A 64 9.28 -3.28 -3.78
CA VAL A 64 7.95 -2.84 -3.37
C VAL A 64 7.99 -1.44 -2.78
N GLY A 65 7.01 -0.64 -3.08
CA GLY A 65 6.89 0.71 -2.53
C GLY A 65 5.68 1.44 -3.10
N GLY A 66 5.56 2.70 -2.78
CA GLY A 66 4.47 3.54 -3.25
C GLY A 66 4.60 4.96 -2.76
N LEU A 67 3.53 5.72 -2.87
CA LEU A 67 3.54 7.13 -2.51
C LEU A 67 3.65 7.30 -0.99
N THR A 68 4.62 8.11 -0.56
CA THR A 68 4.74 8.47 0.84
C THR A 68 3.48 9.22 1.29
N LEU A 69 2.95 9.04 2.46
CA LEU A 69 3.41 8.30 3.64
C LEU A 69 2.75 6.90 3.75
N GLY A 70 1.55 6.72 3.18
CA GLY A 70 0.73 5.52 3.40
C GLY A 70 1.39 4.22 2.96
N ALA A 71 2.14 4.26 1.87
CA ALA A 71 2.83 3.08 1.34
C ALA A 71 4.07 2.68 2.13
N ASP A 72 4.75 3.62 2.77
CA ASP A 72 6.08 3.41 3.33
C ASP A 72 6.12 2.28 4.38
N PRO A 73 5.25 2.29 5.41
CA PRO A 73 5.27 1.22 6.40
C PRO A 73 4.80 -0.13 5.83
N VAL A 74 3.91 -0.14 4.85
CA VAL A 74 3.46 -1.38 4.18
C VAL A 74 4.64 -2.04 3.46
N ALA A 75 5.33 -1.29 2.63
CA ALA A 75 6.48 -1.78 1.87
C ALA A 75 7.62 -2.25 2.79
N THR A 76 7.91 -1.50 3.84
CA THR A 76 8.94 -1.83 4.82
C THR A 76 8.59 -3.12 5.58
N ALA A 77 7.33 -3.28 5.98
CA ALA A 77 6.87 -4.53 6.62
C ALA A 77 7.04 -5.73 5.69
N MET A 78 6.65 -5.60 4.42
CA MET A 78 6.84 -6.66 3.42
C MET A 78 8.31 -7.03 3.24
N MET A 79 9.19 -6.03 3.14
CA MET A 79 10.64 -6.23 3.02
C MET A 79 11.20 -7.05 4.19
N HIS A 80 10.87 -6.67 5.42
CA HIS A 80 11.37 -7.34 6.62
C HIS A 80 10.81 -8.75 6.79
N VAL A 81 9.52 -8.95 6.51
CA VAL A 81 8.90 -10.29 6.58
C VAL A 81 9.47 -11.21 5.50
N ALA A 82 9.65 -10.73 4.28
CA ALA A 82 10.27 -11.49 3.20
C ALA A 82 11.69 -11.97 3.56
N ALA A 83 12.47 -11.13 4.22
CA ALA A 83 13.82 -11.47 4.66
C ALA A 83 13.86 -12.69 5.61
N LYS A 84 12.82 -12.89 6.42
CA LYS A 84 12.73 -14.06 7.33
C LYS A 84 12.67 -15.39 6.59
N THR A 85 12.19 -15.40 5.36
CA THR A 85 12.13 -16.60 4.51
C THR A 85 13.27 -16.66 3.49
N GLY A 86 14.26 -15.78 3.61
CA GLY A 86 15.41 -15.71 2.70
C GLY A 86 15.12 -14.98 1.37
N ARG A 87 13.94 -14.42 1.20
CA ARG A 87 13.60 -13.63 0.01
C ARG A 87 14.20 -12.24 0.11
N LYS A 88 14.97 -11.85 -0.90
CA LYS A 88 15.48 -10.48 -1.03
C LYS A 88 14.44 -9.62 -1.73
N LEU A 89 13.82 -8.73 -0.99
CA LEU A 89 12.83 -7.78 -1.47
C LEU A 89 13.25 -6.38 -1.04
N ASP A 90 13.57 -5.52 -2.00
CA ASP A 90 13.89 -4.13 -1.69
C ASP A 90 12.63 -3.31 -1.47
N SER A 91 12.75 -2.23 -0.71
CA SER A 91 11.69 -1.24 -0.53
C SER A 91 12.14 0.11 -1.11
N PHE A 92 11.22 0.85 -1.67
CA PHE A 92 11.45 2.20 -2.16
C PHE A 92 10.32 3.14 -1.72
N VAL A 93 10.57 4.43 -1.81
CA VAL A 93 9.59 5.49 -1.50
C VAL A 93 9.39 6.36 -2.73
N VAL A 94 8.14 6.60 -3.11
CA VAL A 94 7.79 7.58 -4.14
C VAL A 94 7.40 8.89 -3.44
N ARG A 95 8.12 9.95 -3.75
CA ARG A 95 7.83 11.29 -3.22
C ARG A 95 6.65 11.91 -3.94
N LYS A 96 5.89 12.75 -3.24
CA LYS A 96 4.74 13.48 -3.82
C LYS A 96 5.16 14.44 -4.93
N ALA A 97 6.40 14.97 -4.83
CA ALA A 97 6.98 15.88 -5.81
C ALA A 97 8.48 15.65 -5.92
N GLU A 98 9.09 16.10 -7.02
CA GLU A 98 10.53 16.07 -7.19
C GLU A 98 11.25 16.93 -6.14
N LYS A 99 12.48 16.56 -5.80
CA LYS A 99 13.33 17.39 -4.94
C LYS A 99 13.64 18.71 -5.63
N ALA A 100 13.45 19.83 -4.91
CA ALA A 100 13.82 21.15 -5.39
C ALA A 100 15.33 21.33 -5.55
N HIS A 101 16.14 20.52 -4.85
CA HIS A 101 17.62 20.58 -4.83
C HIS A 101 18.22 19.18 -4.92
N GLY A 102 19.42 19.09 -5.50
CA GLY A 102 20.16 17.84 -5.66
C GLY A 102 19.79 17.08 -6.94
N LEU A 103 19.77 15.75 -6.89
CA LEU A 103 19.54 14.89 -8.06
C LEU A 103 18.09 14.86 -8.58
N GLN A 104 17.20 15.68 -8.06
CA GLN A 104 15.78 15.78 -8.44
C GLN A 104 15.07 14.40 -8.56
N LYS A 105 15.48 13.46 -7.72
CA LYS A 105 14.88 12.12 -7.70
C LYS A 105 13.50 12.16 -7.04
N ARG A 106 12.54 11.55 -7.70
CA ARG A 106 11.21 11.33 -7.14
C ARG A 106 11.12 10.03 -6.36
N ILE A 107 11.99 9.06 -6.66
CA ILE A 107 12.03 7.75 -6.00
C ILE A 107 13.27 7.66 -5.13
N GLU A 108 13.07 7.34 -3.86
CA GLU A 108 14.14 7.13 -2.88
C GLU A 108 14.34 5.64 -2.62
N GLY A 109 15.57 5.24 -2.37
CA GLY A 109 15.95 3.86 -2.10
C GLY A 109 16.79 3.25 -3.22
N PRO A 110 16.82 1.91 -3.33
CA PRO A 110 17.51 1.23 -4.41
C PRO A 110 16.98 1.62 -5.79
N ASP A 111 17.83 1.54 -6.81
CA ASP A 111 17.44 1.85 -8.18
C ASP A 111 16.35 0.86 -8.66
N VAL A 112 15.29 1.37 -9.26
CA VAL A 112 14.14 0.58 -9.74
C VAL A 112 14.15 0.41 -11.26
N LYS A 113 15.08 1.03 -11.97
CA LYS A 113 15.13 0.99 -13.44
C LYS A 113 15.28 -0.45 -13.97
N GLY A 114 14.39 -0.86 -14.84
CA GLY A 114 14.37 -2.20 -15.43
C GLY A 114 13.88 -3.30 -14.51
N ARG A 115 13.52 -2.97 -13.28
CA ARG A 115 13.07 -3.95 -12.27
C ARG A 115 11.56 -4.12 -12.28
N LYS A 116 11.11 -5.33 -11.95
CA LYS A 116 9.70 -5.61 -11.70
C LYS A 116 9.35 -5.20 -10.28
N VAL A 117 8.38 -4.31 -10.14
CA VAL A 117 8.01 -3.70 -8.86
C VAL A 117 6.52 -3.85 -8.58
N LEU A 118 6.19 -3.95 -7.30
CA LEU A 118 4.83 -3.88 -6.79
C LEU A 118 4.57 -2.49 -6.22
N ALA A 119 3.51 -1.84 -6.67
CA ALA A 119 3.05 -0.60 -6.05
C ALA A 119 2.04 -0.90 -4.95
N VAL A 120 2.25 -0.36 -3.76
CA VAL A 120 1.37 -0.60 -2.60
C VAL A 120 0.82 0.70 -2.04
N GLU A 121 -0.27 0.57 -1.31
CA GLU A 121 -0.87 1.63 -0.50
C GLU A 121 -1.56 0.99 0.71
N ASP A 122 -1.79 1.73 1.77
CA ASP A 122 -2.56 1.25 2.91
C ASP A 122 -4.06 1.16 2.55
N THR A 123 -4.61 2.23 2.00
CA THR A 123 -6.00 2.28 1.52
C THR A 123 -6.08 3.11 0.24
N SER A 124 -7.07 2.83 -0.58
CA SER A 124 -7.29 3.62 -1.81
C SER A 124 -8.78 3.88 -2.02
N THR A 125 -9.12 5.15 -2.10
CA THR A 125 -10.51 5.61 -2.31
C THR A 125 -10.74 6.05 -3.74
N THR A 126 -9.92 6.96 -4.24
CA THR A 126 -10.03 7.50 -5.62
C THR A 126 -9.02 6.88 -6.58
N GLY A 127 -7.99 6.21 -6.06
CA GLY A 127 -6.87 5.70 -6.85
C GLY A 127 -5.82 6.76 -7.21
N GLY A 128 -6.01 8.01 -6.81
CA GLY A 128 -5.10 9.11 -7.19
C GLY A 128 -3.67 8.89 -6.72
N SER A 129 -3.46 8.57 -5.45
CA SER A 129 -2.13 8.32 -4.88
C SER A 129 -1.43 7.13 -5.53
N VAL A 130 -2.17 6.04 -5.72
CA VAL A 130 -1.65 4.83 -6.36
C VAL A 130 -1.22 5.11 -7.79
N LEU A 131 -2.07 5.78 -8.58
CA LEU A 131 -1.76 6.08 -9.98
C LEU A 131 -0.62 7.07 -10.13
N THR A 132 -0.52 8.05 -9.22
CA THR A 132 0.63 8.96 -9.15
C THR A 132 1.93 8.20 -8.93
N ALA A 133 1.94 7.24 -8.01
CA ALA A 133 3.12 6.39 -7.77
C ALA A 133 3.46 5.53 -8.99
N VAL A 134 2.47 4.92 -9.63
CA VAL A 134 2.66 4.10 -10.83
C VAL A 134 3.28 4.90 -11.97
N GLU A 135 2.79 6.12 -12.22
CA GLU A 135 3.35 6.99 -13.26
C GLU A 135 4.82 7.35 -12.97
N ALA A 136 5.14 7.72 -11.74
CA ALA A 136 6.52 8.02 -11.35
C ALA A 136 7.44 6.80 -11.51
N LEU A 137 6.96 5.61 -11.20
CA LEU A 137 7.71 4.36 -11.37
C LEU A 137 7.95 4.06 -12.86
N LYS A 138 6.96 4.23 -13.70
CA LYS A 138 7.09 4.06 -15.15
C LYS A 138 8.08 5.05 -15.76
N GLU A 139 8.02 6.31 -15.36
CA GLU A 139 8.97 7.35 -15.78
C GLU A 139 10.40 7.01 -15.36
N ALA A 140 10.57 6.37 -14.20
CA ALA A 140 11.87 5.90 -13.72
C ALA A 140 12.37 4.61 -14.41
N GLY A 141 11.58 4.04 -15.33
CA GLY A 141 11.93 2.85 -16.07
C GLY A 141 11.62 1.53 -15.36
N ALA A 142 10.86 1.56 -14.28
CA ALA A 142 10.40 0.35 -13.59
C ALA A 142 9.25 -0.33 -14.35
N ILE A 143 9.12 -1.64 -14.15
CA ILE A 143 8.00 -2.45 -14.68
C ILE A 143 7.04 -2.70 -13.52
N VAL A 144 5.91 -2.00 -13.50
CA VAL A 144 4.90 -2.17 -12.45
C VAL A 144 4.05 -3.40 -12.75
N VAL A 145 4.18 -4.45 -11.94
CA VAL A 145 3.48 -5.72 -12.18
C VAL A 145 2.06 -5.72 -11.66
N ALA A 146 1.78 -4.99 -10.59
CA ALA A 146 0.46 -4.86 -9.99
C ALA A 146 0.42 -3.73 -8.98
N VAL A 147 -0.78 -3.42 -8.53
CA VAL A 147 -1.08 -2.56 -7.38
C VAL A 147 -1.73 -3.43 -6.30
N ALA A 148 -1.30 -3.29 -5.07
CA ALA A 148 -1.88 -3.99 -3.93
C ALA A 148 -2.14 -3.02 -2.77
N VAL A 149 -3.33 -3.10 -2.16
CA VAL A 149 -3.72 -2.28 -1.02
C VAL A 149 -4.26 -3.14 0.12
N ILE A 150 -4.19 -2.64 1.34
CA ILE A 150 -4.75 -3.36 2.50
C ILE A 150 -6.28 -3.29 2.45
N VAL A 151 -6.85 -2.09 2.35
CA VAL A 151 -8.30 -1.90 2.33
C VAL A 151 -8.74 -1.15 1.08
N GLU A 152 -9.63 -1.77 0.30
CA GLU A 152 -10.29 -1.16 -0.85
C GLU A 152 -11.46 -0.28 -0.40
N ARG A 153 -11.47 0.95 -0.87
CA ARG A 153 -12.51 1.94 -0.55
C ARG A 153 -13.12 2.62 -1.78
N GLY A 154 -13.04 1.99 -2.95
CA GLY A 154 -13.68 2.49 -4.18
C GLY A 154 -12.75 2.77 -5.34
N ALA A 155 -11.43 2.54 -5.20
CA ALA A 155 -10.45 2.83 -6.25
C ALA A 155 -10.39 1.78 -7.37
N ALA A 156 -10.93 0.58 -7.13
CA ALA A 156 -10.77 -0.55 -8.04
C ALA A 156 -11.13 -0.24 -9.51
N PRO A 157 -12.26 0.41 -9.84
CA PRO A 157 -12.61 0.69 -11.23
C PRO A 157 -11.54 1.54 -11.93
N LYS A 158 -11.07 2.59 -11.26
CA LYS A 158 -10.09 3.52 -11.82
C LYS A 158 -8.72 2.89 -12.03
N VAL A 159 -8.27 2.06 -11.09
CA VAL A 159 -7.00 1.34 -11.18
C VAL A 159 -7.05 0.30 -12.31
N LYS A 160 -8.14 -0.43 -12.43
CA LYS A 160 -8.36 -1.42 -13.51
C LYS A 160 -8.48 -0.74 -14.88
N GLU A 161 -9.16 0.39 -14.96
CA GLU A 161 -9.26 1.20 -16.20
C GLU A 161 -7.88 1.65 -16.69
N ALA A 162 -6.94 1.91 -15.77
CA ALA A 162 -5.56 2.23 -16.09
C ALA A 162 -4.75 1.02 -16.62
N GLY A 163 -5.36 -0.16 -16.74
CA GLY A 163 -4.71 -1.37 -17.24
C GLY A 163 -3.84 -2.10 -16.23
N LEU A 164 -4.03 -1.83 -14.95
CA LEU A 164 -3.23 -2.40 -13.88
C LEU A 164 -3.97 -3.56 -13.21
N GLU A 165 -3.24 -4.63 -12.89
CA GLU A 165 -3.74 -5.64 -11.97
C GLU A 165 -3.86 -5.04 -10.58
N TYR A 166 -5.01 -5.26 -9.93
CA TYR A 166 -5.33 -4.67 -8.64
C TYR A 166 -5.71 -5.75 -7.64
N ARG A 167 -5.04 -5.77 -6.51
CA ARG A 167 -5.27 -6.74 -5.44
C ARG A 167 -5.54 -6.03 -4.13
N THR A 168 -6.47 -6.56 -3.36
CA THR A 168 -6.87 -6.00 -2.08
C THR A 168 -6.93 -7.08 -1.01
N ALA A 169 -6.43 -6.78 0.17
CA ALA A 169 -6.51 -7.73 1.28
C ALA A 169 -7.93 -7.77 1.85
N TYR A 170 -8.59 -6.62 1.98
CA TYR A 170 -9.94 -6.51 2.52
C TYR A 170 -10.78 -5.52 1.72
N GLN A 171 -12.07 -5.85 1.58
CA GLN A 171 -13.12 -4.92 1.20
C GLN A 171 -13.72 -4.29 2.47
N LEU A 172 -14.41 -3.16 2.35
CA LEU A 172 -15.12 -2.57 3.50
C LEU A 172 -16.12 -3.54 4.10
N THR A 173 -16.82 -4.32 3.26
CA THR A 173 -17.76 -5.35 3.69
C THR A 173 -17.11 -6.46 4.53
N ASP A 174 -15.85 -6.79 4.28
CA ASP A 174 -15.09 -7.75 5.12
C ASP A 174 -14.89 -7.22 6.55
N LEU A 175 -14.92 -5.91 6.71
CA LEU A 175 -14.76 -5.20 7.98
C LEU A 175 -16.11 -4.85 8.63
N GLY A 176 -17.22 -5.21 7.99
CA GLY A 176 -18.57 -4.86 8.47
C GLY A 176 -18.92 -3.37 8.30
N LEU A 177 -18.30 -2.69 7.34
CA LEU A 177 -18.46 -1.25 7.08
C LEU A 177 -19.21 -0.97 5.77
#